data_0f90031d736a6a21a6407af5bde081ea
#
_entry.id   0f90031d736a6a21a6407af5bde081ea
#
_cell.length_a   1.000
_cell.length_b   1.000
_cell.length_c   1.000
_cell.angle_alpha   90.00
_cell.angle_beta   90.00
_cell.angle_gamma   90.00
#
_symmetry.space_group_name_H-M   'P 1'
#
loop_
_entity.id
_entity.type
_entity.pdbx_description
1 polymer ?
#
loop_
_entity_poly.entity_id
_entity_poly.type
_entity_poly.pdbx_seq_one_letter_code
_entity_poly.pdbx_strand_id
1 'polypeptide(L)'
;MAKNIMIQGTMSNAGKSLLAAGLCRVLRQDGLRVTPFKSQNMALNSFITADGGEMGRAQVVQAEAAGIAPDVRMNPILLKPTTDRGSQVIVGGRALGNMDAAAYYRRKKEFIPAVLEAYESLAAEYDVIVIEGAGSPAEINLSLIHI
;
A
#
# COMPACT_ATOMS: atom_id res chain seq x y z
N MET A 1 -10.21 17.33 5.24
CA MET A 1 -9.94 16.25 4.27
C MET A 1 -8.47 16.34 3.89
N ALA A 2 -7.72 15.26 3.98
CA ALA A 2 -6.31 15.22 3.65
C ALA A 2 -6.05 15.63 2.20
N LYS A 3 -4.91 16.26 1.93
CA LYS A 3 -4.41 16.47 0.57
C LYS A 3 -3.70 15.22 0.10
N ASN A 4 -3.74 14.93 -1.19
CA ASN A 4 -3.14 13.73 -1.77
C ASN A 4 -2.05 14.08 -2.76
N ILE A 5 -0.95 13.34 -2.70
CA ILE A 5 0.10 13.36 -3.70
C ILE A 5 0.34 11.92 -4.13
N MET A 6 0.14 11.62 -5.43
CA MET A 6 0.34 10.28 -5.96
C MET A 6 1.62 10.21 -6.80
N ILE A 7 2.47 9.25 -6.47
CA ILE A 7 3.71 8.96 -7.20
C ILE A 7 3.45 7.77 -8.12
N GLN A 8 3.44 8.03 -9.40
CA GLN A 8 3.33 7.02 -10.45
C GLN A 8 4.71 6.76 -11.09
N GLY A 9 4.87 5.61 -11.69
CA GLY A 9 6.08 5.27 -12.44
C GLY A 9 5.73 4.52 -13.71
N THR A 10 6.61 4.61 -14.70
CA THR A 10 6.43 3.95 -16.00
C THR A 10 6.74 2.45 -15.95
N MET A 11 7.33 1.98 -14.85
CA MET A 11 7.70 0.56 -14.66
C MET A 11 7.85 0.21 -13.18
N SER A 12 7.87 -1.07 -12.88
CA SER A 12 8.31 -1.58 -11.57
C SER A 12 9.79 -1.22 -11.33
N ASN A 13 10.15 -1.08 -10.04
CA ASN A 13 11.52 -0.70 -9.61
C ASN A 13 12.03 0.65 -10.13
N ALA A 14 11.15 1.56 -10.58
CA ALA A 14 11.49 2.91 -11.00
C ALA A 14 11.83 3.88 -9.85
N GLY A 15 11.94 3.38 -8.61
CA GLY A 15 12.28 4.20 -7.45
C GLY A 15 11.08 4.86 -6.75
N LYS A 16 9.83 4.51 -7.12
CA LYS A 16 8.61 5.07 -6.50
C LYS A 16 8.61 5.01 -4.98
N SER A 17 8.95 3.85 -4.41
CA SER A 17 8.94 3.64 -2.96
C SER A 17 9.94 4.53 -2.23
N LEU A 18 11.14 4.73 -2.81
CA LEU A 18 12.15 5.61 -2.25
C LEU A 18 11.72 7.07 -2.32
N LEU A 19 11.16 7.49 -3.46
CA LEU A 19 10.65 8.85 -3.63
C LEU A 19 9.48 9.13 -2.67
N ALA A 20 8.58 8.17 -2.48
CA ALA A 20 7.49 8.27 -1.51
C ALA A 20 8.03 8.43 -0.08
N ALA A 21 9.03 7.65 0.32
CA ALA A 21 9.67 7.78 1.63
C ALA A 21 10.34 9.15 1.80
N GLY A 22 11.08 9.62 0.79
CA GLY A 22 11.71 10.94 0.80
C GLY A 22 10.69 12.07 0.94
N LEU A 23 9.58 11.99 0.19
CA LEU A 23 8.51 12.97 0.26
C LEU A 23 7.79 12.96 1.63
N CYS A 24 7.51 11.78 2.18
CA CYS A 24 7.00 11.65 3.55
C CYS A 24 7.91 12.37 4.56
N ARG A 25 9.24 12.18 4.42
CA ARG A 25 10.23 12.81 5.29
C ARG A 25 10.22 14.33 5.17
N VAL A 26 10.25 14.86 3.94
CA VAL A 26 10.26 16.31 3.69
C VAL A 26 9.00 16.97 4.26
N LEU A 27 7.82 16.46 3.90
CA LEU A 27 6.56 17.01 4.37
C LEU A 27 6.42 16.92 5.90
N ARG A 28 6.97 15.88 6.53
CA ARG A 28 7.06 15.76 7.98
C ARG A 28 7.96 16.85 8.59
N GLN A 29 9.09 17.16 7.95
CA GLN A 29 10.00 18.23 8.40
C GLN A 29 9.37 19.60 8.27
N ASP A 30 8.48 19.80 7.29
CA ASP A 30 7.67 21.01 7.13
C ASP A 30 6.52 21.12 8.15
N GLY A 31 6.44 20.17 9.11
CA GLY A 31 5.47 20.22 10.21
C GLY A 31 4.10 19.62 9.91
N LEU A 32 3.93 18.97 8.76
CA LEU A 32 2.67 18.31 8.37
C LEU A 32 2.54 16.92 9.00
N ARG A 33 1.30 16.53 9.33
CA ARG A 33 0.97 15.13 9.66
C ARG A 33 0.82 14.35 8.37
N VAL A 34 1.79 13.49 8.08
CA VAL A 34 1.89 12.77 6.80
C VAL A 34 1.77 11.27 7.03
N THR A 35 1.05 10.59 6.14
CA THR A 35 1.00 9.12 6.09
C THR A 35 1.28 8.63 4.68
N PRO A 36 2.01 7.52 4.50
CA PRO A 36 2.09 6.82 3.23
C PRO A 36 0.82 6.01 2.99
N PHE A 37 0.53 5.71 1.73
CA PHE A 37 -0.52 4.79 1.34
C PHE A 37 -0.16 4.07 0.05
N LYS A 38 -0.39 2.76 0.02
CA LYS A 38 -0.33 1.93 -1.18
C LYS A 38 -1.43 0.90 -1.12
N SER A 39 -2.44 1.06 -1.94
CA SER A 39 -3.66 0.22 -1.91
C SER A 39 -3.35 -1.26 -2.01
N GLN A 40 -2.41 -1.64 -2.88
CA GLN A 40 -1.96 -3.03 -3.07
C GLN A 40 -0.44 -3.07 -3.21
N ASN A 41 0.20 -3.98 -2.50
CA ASN A 41 1.62 -4.30 -2.69
C ASN A 41 1.79 -5.78 -3.02
N MET A 42 2.76 -6.09 -3.87
CA MET A 42 3.22 -7.46 -4.12
C MET A 42 4.66 -7.56 -3.64
N ALA A 43 4.90 -8.27 -2.53
CA ALA A 43 6.22 -8.38 -1.94
C ALA A 43 6.36 -9.65 -1.12
N LEU A 44 7.54 -10.27 -1.17
CA LEU A 44 7.91 -11.37 -0.28
C LEU A 44 8.21 -10.87 1.14
N ASN A 45 8.81 -9.68 1.24
CA ASN A 45 9.19 -9.09 2.52
C ASN A 45 8.01 -8.36 3.14
N SER A 46 7.56 -8.83 4.27
CA SER A 46 6.52 -8.23 5.09
C SER A 46 7.02 -7.83 6.47
N PHE A 47 6.17 -7.14 7.21
CA PHE A 47 6.40 -6.69 8.58
C PHE A 47 5.13 -6.96 9.38
N ILE A 48 5.29 -7.35 10.63
CA ILE A 48 4.18 -7.51 11.57
C ILE A 48 4.10 -6.24 12.43
N THR A 49 2.96 -5.58 12.38
CA THR A 49 2.68 -4.39 13.17
C THR A 49 2.48 -4.71 14.65
N ALA A 50 2.50 -3.70 15.52
CA ALA A 50 2.37 -3.90 16.97
C ALA A 50 1.05 -4.58 17.39
N ASP A 51 0.00 -4.41 16.60
CA ASP A 51 -1.32 -5.05 16.77
C ASP A 51 -1.43 -6.43 16.10
N GLY A 52 -0.32 -6.95 15.55
CA GLY A 52 -0.23 -8.28 14.95
C GLY A 52 -0.67 -8.36 13.49
N GLY A 53 -0.96 -7.25 12.85
CA GLY A 53 -1.29 -7.19 11.43
C GLY A 53 -0.06 -7.29 10.53
N GLU A 54 -0.22 -7.78 9.31
CA GLU A 54 0.87 -7.93 8.35
C GLU A 54 0.75 -6.91 7.21
N MET A 55 1.85 -6.22 6.89
CA MET A 55 1.93 -5.24 5.81
C MET A 55 3.25 -5.29 5.04
N GLY A 56 3.31 -4.64 3.89
CA GLY A 56 4.51 -4.58 3.05
C GLY A 56 5.65 -3.77 3.69
N ARG A 57 6.89 -4.30 3.65
CA ARG A 57 8.06 -3.66 4.24
C ARG A 57 8.34 -2.26 3.67
N ALA A 58 8.04 -2.02 2.39
CA ALA A 58 8.27 -0.70 1.79
C ALA A 58 7.44 0.40 2.46
N GLN A 59 6.18 0.11 2.83
CA GLN A 59 5.31 1.07 3.52
C GLN A 59 5.73 1.28 4.97
N VAL A 60 6.39 0.30 5.59
CA VAL A 60 7.02 0.48 6.91
C VAL A 60 8.13 1.53 6.86
N VAL A 61 9.02 1.44 5.88
CA VAL A 61 10.09 2.44 5.67
C VAL A 61 9.51 3.84 5.42
N GLN A 62 8.41 3.93 4.68
CA GLN A 62 7.72 5.19 4.42
C GLN A 62 7.06 5.75 5.69
N ALA A 63 6.47 4.90 6.54
CA ALA A 63 5.94 5.29 7.84
C ALA A 63 7.03 5.79 8.79
N GLU A 64 8.16 5.07 8.86
CA GLU A 64 9.34 5.49 9.62
C GLU A 64 9.88 6.85 9.15
N ALA A 65 9.93 7.08 7.83
CA ALA A 65 10.32 8.37 7.25
C ALA A 65 9.33 9.50 7.63
N ALA A 66 8.04 9.20 7.69
CA ALA A 66 7.01 10.11 8.18
C ALA A 66 7.04 10.30 9.70
N GLY A 67 7.83 9.51 10.44
CA GLY A 67 7.94 9.57 11.90
C GLY A 67 6.70 9.04 12.63
N ILE A 68 6.01 8.08 12.04
CA ILE A 68 4.80 7.43 12.57
C ILE A 68 4.98 5.91 12.65
N ALA A 69 4.21 5.27 13.52
CA ALA A 69 4.19 3.81 13.62
C ALA A 69 3.59 3.19 12.34
N PRO A 70 4.12 2.05 11.87
CA PRO A 70 3.51 1.30 10.79
C PRO A 70 2.10 0.83 11.14
N ASP A 71 1.16 1.00 10.21
CA ASP A 71 -0.25 0.66 10.35
C ASP A 71 -0.72 -0.07 9.08
N VAL A 72 -1.45 -1.15 9.22
CA VAL A 72 -1.94 -1.98 8.10
C VAL A 72 -2.81 -1.19 7.12
N ARG A 73 -3.46 -0.12 7.57
CA ARG A 73 -4.23 0.80 6.72
C ARG A 73 -3.38 1.47 5.64
N MET A 74 -2.06 1.59 5.86
CA MET A 74 -1.12 2.15 4.86
C MET A 74 -0.88 1.20 3.68
N ASN A 75 -1.16 -0.09 3.87
CA ASN A 75 -1.08 -1.12 2.82
C ASN A 75 -2.19 -2.16 3.04
N PRO A 76 -3.46 -1.83 2.72
CA PRO A 76 -4.60 -2.69 3.02
C PRO A 76 -4.59 -4.02 2.29
N ILE A 77 -3.93 -4.13 1.12
CA ILE A 77 -3.79 -5.39 0.40
C ILE A 77 -2.32 -5.71 0.19
N LEU A 78 -1.89 -6.87 0.70
CA LEU A 78 -0.55 -7.41 0.44
C LEU A 78 -0.68 -8.78 -0.22
N LEU A 79 0.01 -8.97 -1.34
CA LEU A 79 0.13 -10.23 -2.05
C LEU A 79 1.54 -10.77 -1.84
N LYS A 80 1.65 -11.93 -1.21
CA LYS A 80 2.93 -12.64 -1.01
C LYS A 80 3.01 -13.81 -1.98
N PRO A 81 3.83 -13.74 -3.04
CA PRO A 81 4.01 -14.87 -3.96
C PRO A 81 4.43 -16.12 -3.18
N THR A 82 3.71 -17.23 -3.37
CA THR A 82 4.00 -18.53 -2.71
C THR A 82 4.46 -19.58 -3.71
N THR A 83 4.02 -19.46 -4.97
CA THR A 83 4.38 -20.32 -6.08
C THR A 83 4.42 -19.49 -7.36
N ASP A 84 4.85 -20.08 -8.47
CA ASP A 84 4.84 -19.43 -9.79
C ASP A 84 3.45 -18.97 -10.26
N ARG A 85 2.39 -19.48 -9.64
CA ARG A 85 0.99 -19.24 -10.06
C ARG A 85 0.08 -18.69 -8.97
N GLY A 86 0.58 -18.54 -7.74
CA GLY A 86 -0.27 -18.17 -6.62
C GLY A 86 0.41 -17.27 -5.60
N SER A 87 -0.43 -16.54 -4.88
CA SER A 87 -0.01 -15.67 -3.78
C SER A 87 -0.88 -15.88 -2.56
N GLN A 88 -0.31 -15.77 -1.38
CA GLN A 88 -1.07 -15.56 -0.16
C GLN A 88 -1.63 -14.13 -0.20
N VAL A 89 -2.93 -14.02 -0.08
CA VAL A 89 -3.66 -12.75 -0.06
C VAL A 89 -3.88 -12.32 1.38
N ILE A 90 -3.42 -11.12 1.72
CA ILE A 90 -3.56 -10.50 3.03
C ILE A 90 -4.39 -9.23 2.83
N VAL A 91 -5.48 -9.09 3.58
CA VAL A 91 -6.37 -7.93 3.54
C VAL A 91 -6.53 -7.37 4.96
N GLY A 92 -6.32 -6.08 5.14
CA GLY A 92 -6.37 -5.42 6.45
C GLY A 92 -5.43 -6.05 7.47
N GLY A 93 -4.25 -6.52 7.01
CA GLY A 93 -3.25 -7.18 7.84
C GLY A 93 -3.53 -8.65 8.17
N ARG A 94 -4.63 -9.26 7.67
CA ARG A 94 -5.03 -10.65 7.96
C ARG A 94 -4.97 -11.51 6.71
N ALA A 95 -4.36 -12.69 6.83
CA ALA A 95 -4.31 -13.65 5.73
C ALA A 95 -5.68 -14.25 5.45
N LEU A 96 -6.15 -14.12 4.19
CA LEU A 96 -7.38 -14.78 3.71
C LEU A 96 -7.11 -16.18 3.14
N GLY A 97 -5.86 -16.46 2.77
CA GLY A 97 -5.45 -17.73 2.17
C GLY A 97 -4.73 -17.55 0.83
N ASN A 98 -4.42 -18.67 0.19
CA ASN A 98 -3.74 -18.66 -1.11
C ASN A 98 -4.76 -18.54 -2.24
N MET A 99 -4.44 -17.73 -3.24
CA MET A 99 -5.22 -17.57 -4.47
C MET A 99 -4.28 -17.59 -5.67
N ASP A 100 -4.70 -18.23 -6.76
CA ASP A 100 -4.06 -18.02 -8.05
C ASP A 100 -4.45 -16.65 -8.64
N ALA A 101 -3.72 -16.22 -9.66
CA ALA A 101 -3.95 -14.90 -10.27
C ALA A 101 -5.39 -14.75 -10.82
N ALA A 102 -5.97 -15.82 -11.38
CA ALA A 102 -7.32 -15.80 -11.94
C ALA A 102 -8.40 -15.69 -10.83
N ALA A 103 -8.22 -16.42 -9.71
CA ALA A 103 -9.10 -16.33 -8.56
C ALA A 103 -9.03 -14.92 -7.91
N TYR A 104 -7.82 -14.40 -7.74
CA TYR A 104 -7.64 -13.05 -7.23
C TYR A 104 -8.30 -12.00 -8.15
N TYR A 105 -8.09 -12.10 -9.45
CA TYR A 105 -8.68 -11.18 -10.43
C TYR A 105 -10.21 -11.15 -10.38
N ARG A 106 -10.86 -12.32 -10.23
CA ARG A 106 -12.33 -12.39 -10.09
C ARG A 106 -12.83 -11.72 -8.81
N ARG A 107 -12.06 -11.84 -7.73
CA ARG A 107 -12.44 -11.38 -6.39
C ARG A 107 -11.93 -9.99 -6.03
N LYS A 108 -11.01 -9.40 -6.80
CA LYS A 108 -10.37 -8.13 -6.43
C LYS A 108 -11.35 -6.98 -6.12
N LYS A 109 -12.53 -6.98 -6.76
CA LYS A 109 -13.56 -5.97 -6.49
C LYS A 109 -14.16 -6.09 -5.09
N GLU A 110 -14.12 -7.29 -4.49
CA GLU A 110 -14.59 -7.52 -3.12
C GLU A 110 -13.70 -6.83 -2.09
N PHE A 111 -12.46 -6.50 -2.46
CA PHE A 111 -11.50 -5.85 -1.56
C PHE A 111 -11.52 -4.32 -1.65
N ILE A 112 -12.25 -3.74 -2.61
CA ILE A 112 -12.36 -2.28 -2.77
C ILE A 112 -12.87 -1.61 -1.50
N PRO A 113 -13.91 -2.10 -0.83
CA PRO A 113 -14.39 -1.48 0.41
C PRO A 113 -13.30 -1.38 1.49
N ALA A 114 -12.49 -2.43 1.67
CA ALA A 114 -11.40 -2.42 2.64
C ALA A 114 -10.31 -1.39 2.29
N VAL A 115 -10.04 -1.19 0.99
CA VAL A 115 -9.09 -0.17 0.52
C VAL A 115 -9.62 1.23 0.79
N LEU A 116 -10.90 1.49 0.49
CA LEU A 116 -11.53 2.79 0.70
C LEU A 116 -11.65 3.12 2.18
N GLU A 117 -12.08 2.18 3.02
CA GLU A 117 -12.17 2.35 4.46
C GLU A 117 -10.81 2.70 5.08
N ALA A 118 -9.77 1.97 4.70
CA ALA A 118 -8.40 2.25 5.13
C ALA A 118 -7.95 3.65 4.72
N TYR A 119 -8.18 4.02 3.46
CA TYR A 119 -7.85 5.34 2.94
C TYR A 119 -8.62 6.46 3.66
N GLU A 120 -9.94 6.34 3.80
CA GLU A 120 -10.79 7.36 4.41
C GLU A 120 -10.45 7.56 5.89
N SER A 121 -10.15 6.47 6.62
CA SER A 121 -9.73 6.58 8.01
C SER A 121 -8.40 7.33 8.15
N LEU A 122 -7.41 7.06 7.29
CA LEU A 122 -6.16 7.82 7.26
C LEU A 122 -6.39 9.27 6.84
N ALA A 123 -7.28 9.53 5.89
CA ALA A 123 -7.62 10.88 5.44
C ALA A 123 -8.29 11.74 6.53
N ALA A 124 -8.91 11.12 7.51
CA ALA A 124 -9.46 11.81 8.67
C ALA A 124 -8.39 12.20 9.71
N GLU A 125 -7.29 11.45 9.78
CA GLU A 125 -6.25 11.61 10.81
C GLU A 125 -5.08 12.48 10.37
N TYR A 126 -4.76 12.51 9.06
CA TYR A 126 -3.56 13.15 8.52
C TYR A 126 -3.87 14.36 7.63
N ASP A 127 -2.89 15.23 7.46
CA ASP A 127 -3.01 16.42 6.62
C ASP A 127 -2.68 16.10 5.15
N VAL A 128 -1.73 15.15 4.94
CA VAL A 128 -1.28 14.72 3.62
C VAL A 128 -1.15 13.20 3.56
N ILE A 129 -1.64 12.61 2.47
CA ILE A 129 -1.42 11.21 2.13
C ILE A 129 -0.49 11.15 0.91
N VAL A 130 0.66 10.50 1.08
CA VAL A 130 1.58 10.20 -0.02
C VAL A 130 1.24 8.82 -0.57
N ILE A 131 0.63 8.79 -1.75
CA ILE A 131 0.16 7.57 -2.38
C ILE A 131 1.24 7.03 -3.33
N GLU A 132 1.65 5.79 -3.13
CA GLU A 132 2.51 5.08 -4.08
C GLU A 132 1.65 4.26 -5.04
N GLY A 133 1.75 4.54 -6.34
CA GLY A 133 1.11 3.74 -7.38
C GLY A 133 1.68 2.32 -7.45
N ALA A 134 0.83 1.33 -7.69
CA ALA A 134 1.24 -0.06 -7.85
C ALA A 134 1.62 -0.34 -9.30
N GLY A 135 2.88 -0.76 -9.55
CA GLY A 135 3.39 -1.06 -10.89
C GLY A 135 3.43 0.14 -11.83
N SER A 136 3.03 -0.07 -13.07
CA SER A 136 2.89 0.94 -14.12
C SER A 136 1.41 1.15 -14.45
N PRO A 137 0.98 2.37 -14.83
CA PRO A 137 -0.35 2.60 -15.39
C PRO A 137 -0.65 1.77 -16.65
N ALA A 138 0.39 1.28 -17.33
CA ALA A 138 0.27 0.42 -18.50
C ALA A 138 0.14 -1.08 -18.17
N GLU A 139 0.33 -1.48 -16.92
CA GLU A 139 0.20 -2.88 -16.48
C GLU A 139 -1.27 -3.23 -16.22
N ILE A 140 -1.94 -3.78 -17.21
CA ILE A 140 -3.39 -4.11 -17.19
C ILE A 140 -3.75 -5.10 -16.07
N ASN A 141 -2.84 -5.99 -15.70
CA ASN A 141 -3.05 -7.00 -14.66
C ASN A 141 -3.08 -6.44 -13.22
N LEU A 142 -2.62 -5.21 -13.00
CA LEU A 142 -2.64 -4.54 -11.71
C LEU A 142 -3.75 -3.47 -11.61
N SER A 143 -4.76 -3.55 -12.42
CA SER A 143 -5.76 -2.48 -12.68
C SER A 143 -6.69 -2.07 -11.51
N LEU A 144 -6.33 -2.35 -10.26
CA LEU A 144 -6.89 -1.63 -9.10
C LEU A 144 -6.44 -0.16 -9.05
N ILE A 145 -5.49 0.22 -9.92
CA ILE A 145 -4.95 1.58 -10.02
C ILE A 145 -5.93 2.52 -10.75
N HIS A 146 -6.90 1.96 -11.47
CA HIS A 146 -7.85 2.72 -12.30
C HIS A 146 -9.21 2.94 -11.63
N ILE A 147 -9.22 2.94 -10.29
CA ILE A 147 -10.42 3.28 -9.50
C ILE A 147 -10.36 4.73 -9.08
#